data_2647269b73ddf9492d24932df7a21cd8
#
_entry.id   2647269b73ddf9492d24932df7a21cd8
#
_cell.length_a   1.000
_cell.length_b   1.000
_cell.length_c   1.000
_cell.angle_alpha   90.00
_cell.angle_beta   90.00
_cell.angle_gamma   90.00
#
_symmetry.space_group_name_H-M   'P 1'
#
loop_
_entity.id
_entity.type
_entity.pdbx_description
1 polymer ?
#
loop_
_entity_poly.entity_id
_entity_poly.type
_entity_poly.pdbx_seq_one_letter_code
_entity_poly.pdbx_strand_id
1 'polypeptide(L)'
;MIKFLPICLFALTLPLLNRGPVSQPDTRHQEATSAADLFQPVDNMHHFMEYISEPSYKGLKAALATQPKGRKGWSPVKSGALILAETSALVAERVPEGADAEKATQWRQISLDVYNASKALYGSVGDYEQAKKHYSVMIDNCNRCHQAFANGKYQLKK
;
A
#
# COMPACT_ATOMS: atom_id res chain seq x y z
N MET A 1 -51.21 -17.61 53.96
CA MET A 1 -52.26 -18.03 53.05
C MET A 1 -51.80 -17.84 51.63
N ILE A 2 -51.29 -18.91 51.01
CA ILE A 2 -50.69 -18.88 49.66
C ILE A 2 -51.78 -19.52 48.74
N LYS A 3 -52.30 -18.72 47.81
CA LYS A 3 -53.28 -19.19 46.80
C LYS A 3 -52.50 -19.70 45.58
N PHE A 4 -52.64 -21.00 45.34
CA PHE A 4 -52.16 -21.63 44.10
C PHE A 4 -53.14 -21.33 42.96
N LEU A 5 -52.67 -20.84 41.84
CA LEU A 5 -53.40 -20.70 40.59
C LEU A 5 -53.04 -21.90 39.67
N PRO A 6 -53.95 -22.53 38.97
CA PRO A 6 -53.63 -23.63 38.08
C PRO A 6 -53.09 -23.10 36.72
N ILE A 7 -52.04 -23.73 36.26
CA ILE A 7 -51.44 -23.50 34.95
C ILE A 7 -52.21 -24.33 33.93
N CYS A 8 -52.95 -23.65 33.02
CA CYS A 8 -53.55 -24.29 31.84
C CYS A 8 -52.41 -24.57 30.79
N LEU A 9 -52.21 -25.89 30.58
CA LEU A 9 -51.36 -26.34 29.45
C LEU A 9 -52.16 -26.22 28.15
N PHE A 10 -51.84 -25.23 27.33
CA PHE A 10 -52.24 -25.18 25.91
C PHE A 10 -51.24 -25.97 25.08
N ALA A 11 -51.66 -27.14 24.61
CA ALA A 11 -50.89 -27.90 23.62
C ALA A 11 -51.07 -27.24 22.26
N LEU A 12 -50.04 -26.52 21.82
CA LEU A 12 -49.97 -25.94 20.48
C LEU A 12 -49.41 -26.99 19.51
N THR A 13 -50.30 -27.62 18.74
CA THR A 13 -49.91 -28.48 17.61
C THR A 13 -49.44 -27.60 16.45
N LEU A 14 -48.10 -27.54 16.23
CA LEU A 14 -47.53 -26.92 15.04
C LEU A 14 -47.73 -27.84 13.83
N PRO A 15 -48.23 -27.33 12.69
CA PRO A 15 -48.22 -28.08 11.44
C PRO A 15 -46.78 -28.23 10.95
N LEU A 16 -46.40 -29.46 10.63
CA LEU A 16 -45.17 -29.79 9.92
C LEU A 16 -45.20 -29.15 8.50
N LEU A 17 -44.65 -27.95 8.38
CA LEU A 17 -44.37 -27.35 7.09
C LEU A 17 -43.25 -28.17 6.40
N ASN A 18 -43.67 -28.94 5.40
CA ASN A 18 -42.80 -29.66 4.48
C ASN A 18 -41.90 -28.63 3.75
N ARG A 19 -40.69 -28.39 4.29
CA ARG A 19 -39.70 -27.59 3.61
C ARG A 19 -39.17 -28.42 2.45
N GLY A 20 -39.56 -28.06 1.24
CA GLY A 20 -38.93 -28.53 0.02
C GLY A 20 -37.42 -28.26 0.04
N PRO A 21 -36.64 -28.95 -0.80
CA PRO A 21 -35.17 -28.75 -0.83
C PRO A 21 -34.90 -27.29 -1.10
N VAL A 22 -34.30 -26.62 -0.08
CA VAL A 22 -33.75 -25.28 -0.25
C VAL A 22 -32.57 -25.46 -1.21
N SER A 23 -32.73 -25.00 -2.44
CA SER A 23 -31.64 -24.89 -3.38
C SER A 23 -30.58 -24.02 -2.71
N GLN A 24 -29.46 -24.63 -2.30
CA GLN A 24 -28.29 -23.88 -1.85
C GLN A 24 -27.93 -22.90 -2.96
N PRO A 25 -27.70 -21.59 -2.66
CA PRO A 25 -27.13 -20.69 -3.62
C PRO A 25 -25.78 -21.26 -4.04
N ASP A 26 -25.63 -21.43 -5.35
CA ASP A 26 -24.41 -21.86 -6.00
C ASP A 26 -23.29 -20.88 -5.58
N THR A 27 -22.56 -21.21 -4.50
CA THR A 27 -21.37 -20.49 -4.08
C THR A 27 -20.24 -20.84 -5.04
N ARG A 28 -20.41 -20.49 -6.31
CA ARG A 28 -19.26 -20.23 -7.15
C ARG A 28 -18.51 -19.11 -6.45
N HIS A 29 -17.44 -19.49 -5.75
CA HIS A 29 -16.40 -18.55 -5.36
C HIS A 29 -15.97 -17.84 -6.65
N GLN A 30 -16.51 -16.65 -6.90
CA GLN A 30 -15.89 -15.70 -7.81
C GLN A 30 -14.49 -15.50 -7.23
N GLU A 31 -13.50 -16.18 -7.82
CA GLU A 31 -12.10 -15.90 -7.54
C GLU A 31 -11.95 -14.40 -7.70
N ALA A 32 -11.63 -13.72 -6.59
CA ALA A 32 -11.47 -12.28 -6.61
C ALA A 32 -10.27 -12.01 -7.52
N THR A 33 -10.56 -11.53 -8.72
CA THR A 33 -9.54 -11.10 -9.67
C THR A 33 -8.69 -10.05 -8.96
N SER A 34 -7.40 -10.34 -8.79
CA SER A 34 -6.51 -9.40 -8.11
C SER A 34 -6.40 -8.10 -8.93
N ALA A 35 -6.09 -6.98 -8.28
CA ALA A 35 -5.84 -5.75 -9.00
C ALA A 35 -4.70 -5.91 -10.04
N ALA A 36 -3.72 -6.78 -9.77
CA ALA A 36 -2.65 -7.11 -10.68
C ALA A 36 -3.14 -7.82 -11.97
N ASP A 37 -4.23 -8.59 -11.88
CA ASP A 37 -4.83 -9.25 -13.05
C ASP A 37 -5.61 -8.27 -13.93
N LEU A 38 -6.11 -7.17 -13.33
CA LEU A 38 -6.90 -6.15 -14.02
C LEU A 38 -6.05 -5.05 -14.66
N PHE A 39 -4.92 -4.72 -14.04
CA PHE A 39 -4.09 -3.57 -14.44
C PHE A 39 -2.69 -4.00 -14.83
N GLN A 40 -2.46 -4.11 -16.13
CA GLN A 40 -1.13 -4.38 -16.66
C GLN A 40 -0.27 -3.12 -16.66
N PRO A 41 1.05 -3.22 -16.41
CA PRO A 41 1.95 -2.10 -16.55
C PRO A 41 1.89 -1.48 -17.95
N VAL A 42 1.77 -0.15 -18.02
CA VAL A 42 1.74 0.59 -19.29
C VAL A 42 3.11 0.58 -19.96
N ASP A 43 4.20 0.55 -19.17
CA ASP A 43 5.57 0.62 -19.63
C ASP A 43 6.52 -0.15 -18.69
N ASN A 44 7.77 -0.28 -19.10
CA ASN A 44 8.82 -0.96 -18.35
C ASN A 44 9.22 -0.19 -17.07
N MET A 45 9.99 -0.88 -16.19
CA MET A 45 10.41 -0.30 -14.91
C MET A 45 11.37 0.89 -15.09
N HIS A 46 12.20 0.89 -16.13
CA HIS A 46 13.13 2.01 -16.38
C HIS A 46 12.38 3.31 -16.63
N HIS A 47 11.42 3.32 -17.54
CA HIS A 47 10.58 4.48 -17.83
C HIS A 47 9.70 4.88 -16.64
N PHE A 48 9.21 3.90 -15.87
CA PHE A 48 8.50 4.20 -14.64
C PHE A 48 9.37 4.98 -13.64
N MET A 49 10.63 4.56 -13.47
CA MET A 49 11.58 5.28 -12.62
C MET A 49 11.94 6.66 -13.17
N GLU A 50 12.19 6.77 -14.47
CA GLU A 50 12.58 8.01 -15.14
C GLU A 50 11.46 9.06 -15.15
N TYR A 51 10.21 8.65 -15.46
CA TYR A 51 9.15 9.62 -15.68
C TYR A 51 8.28 9.89 -14.45
N ILE A 52 8.32 9.04 -13.44
CA ILE A 52 7.49 9.20 -12.23
C ILE A 52 8.35 9.39 -10.99
N SER A 53 9.28 8.46 -10.73
CA SER A 53 10.04 8.46 -9.48
C SER A 53 11.12 9.53 -9.46
N GLU A 54 11.87 9.70 -10.55
CA GLU A 54 12.96 10.66 -10.63
C GLU A 54 12.50 12.12 -10.50
N PRO A 55 11.46 12.61 -11.21
CA PRO A 55 10.94 13.95 -11.01
C PRO A 55 10.48 14.21 -9.58
N SER A 56 9.81 13.23 -8.95
CA SER A 56 9.34 13.32 -7.57
C SER A 56 10.49 13.41 -6.58
N TYR A 57 11.52 12.58 -6.75
CA TYR A 57 12.75 12.64 -5.97
C TYR A 57 13.47 13.98 -6.12
N LYS A 58 13.68 14.46 -7.36
CA LYS A 58 14.34 15.74 -7.64
C LYS A 58 13.56 16.91 -7.05
N GLY A 59 12.23 16.88 -7.17
CA GLY A 59 11.35 17.87 -6.55
C GLY A 59 11.46 17.90 -5.03
N LEU A 60 11.48 16.74 -4.37
CA LEU A 60 11.70 16.62 -2.93
C LEU A 60 13.06 17.16 -2.49
N LYS A 61 14.12 16.78 -3.21
CA LYS A 61 15.48 17.27 -2.94
C LYS A 61 15.53 18.78 -2.99
N ALA A 62 14.97 19.39 -4.02
CA ALA A 62 14.92 20.85 -4.17
C ALA A 62 14.08 21.51 -3.07
N ALA A 63 12.94 20.94 -2.73
CA ALA A 63 12.05 21.49 -1.71
C ALA A 63 12.62 21.40 -0.29
N LEU A 64 13.46 20.42 0.00
CA LEU A 64 14.12 20.20 1.28
C LEU A 64 15.55 20.80 1.36
N ALA A 65 16.04 21.40 0.29
CA ALA A 65 17.35 22.07 0.30
C ALA A 65 17.42 23.24 1.31
N THR A 66 16.28 23.85 1.58
CA THR A 66 16.10 24.87 2.64
C THR A 66 14.82 24.57 3.41
N GLN A 67 14.70 25.11 4.63
CA GLN A 67 13.49 24.90 5.42
C GLN A 67 12.26 25.50 4.72
N PRO A 68 11.24 24.67 4.36
CA PRO A 68 10.04 25.16 3.72
C PRO A 68 9.24 26.09 4.66
N LYS A 69 8.70 27.18 4.11
CA LYS A 69 7.92 28.16 4.89
C LYS A 69 6.45 28.14 4.50
N GLY A 70 5.60 28.03 5.51
CA GLY A 70 4.15 28.04 5.33
C GLY A 70 3.63 26.93 4.39
N ARG A 71 2.34 26.92 4.17
CA ARG A 71 1.65 25.89 3.38
C ARG A 71 2.21 25.75 1.96
N LYS A 72 2.52 26.87 1.29
CA LYS A 72 3.04 26.83 -0.10
C LYS A 72 4.42 26.18 -0.18
N GLY A 73 5.32 26.45 0.77
CA GLY A 73 6.65 25.84 0.81
C GLY A 73 6.61 24.33 1.07
N TRP A 74 5.68 23.88 1.93
CA TRP A 74 5.51 22.47 2.25
C TRP A 74 4.75 21.66 1.19
N SER A 75 4.00 22.31 0.30
CA SER A 75 3.19 21.62 -0.72
C SER A 75 4.02 20.69 -1.63
N PRO A 76 5.18 21.10 -2.16
CA PRO A 76 6.02 20.21 -2.97
C PRO A 76 6.55 19.00 -2.18
N VAL A 77 6.90 19.17 -0.89
CA VAL A 77 7.33 18.06 -0.02
C VAL A 77 6.19 17.07 0.15
N LYS A 78 5.00 17.57 0.45
CA LYS A 78 3.81 16.75 0.61
C LYS A 78 3.47 15.97 -0.65
N SER A 79 3.46 16.65 -1.80
CA SER A 79 3.15 16.05 -3.09
C SER A 79 4.17 14.98 -3.50
N GLY A 80 5.46 15.30 -3.43
CA GLY A 80 6.52 14.34 -3.80
C GLY A 80 6.55 13.11 -2.88
N ALA A 81 6.37 13.31 -1.57
CA ALA A 81 6.32 12.20 -0.62
C ALA A 81 5.11 11.29 -0.86
N LEU A 82 3.93 11.87 -1.15
CA LEU A 82 2.73 11.10 -1.50
C LEU A 82 2.94 10.29 -2.79
N ILE A 83 3.44 10.93 -3.85
CA ILE A 83 3.70 10.24 -5.11
C ILE A 83 4.65 9.07 -4.90
N LEU A 84 5.77 9.27 -4.18
CA LEU A 84 6.74 8.20 -3.95
C LEU A 84 6.20 7.09 -3.04
N ALA A 85 5.32 7.39 -2.08
CA ALA A 85 4.64 6.36 -1.30
C ALA A 85 3.74 5.50 -2.20
N GLU A 86 2.79 6.12 -2.91
CA GLU A 86 1.82 5.40 -3.73
C GLU A 86 2.49 4.62 -4.87
N THR A 87 3.49 5.23 -5.53
CA THR A 87 4.23 4.55 -6.61
C THR A 87 5.09 3.40 -6.11
N SER A 88 5.60 3.45 -4.87
CA SER A 88 6.33 2.31 -4.28
C SER A 88 5.44 1.08 -4.07
N ALA A 89 4.15 1.25 -3.80
CA ALA A 89 3.19 0.15 -3.76
C ALA A 89 3.03 -0.49 -5.15
N LEU A 90 2.97 0.32 -6.21
CA LEU A 90 2.95 -0.18 -7.60
C LEU A 90 4.26 -0.89 -7.98
N VAL A 91 5.41 -0.40 -7.50
CA VAL A 91 6.71 -1.06 -7.70
C VAL A 91 6.73 -2.44 -7.06
N ALA A 92 6.14 -2.60 -5.87
CA ALA A 92 6.09 -3.90 -5.18
C ALA A 92 5.41 -5.00 -6.00
N GLU A 93 4.40 -4.65 -6.80
CA GLU A 93 3.69 -5.57 -7.70
C GLU A 93 4.46 -5.88 -9.00
N ARG A 94 5.45 -5.07 -9.35
CA ARG A 94 6.25 -5.20 -10.58
C ARG A 94 7.54 -5.99 -10.31
N VAL A 95 7.41 -7.18 -9.78
CA VAL A 95 8.57 -8.06 -9.54
C VAL A 95 9.31 -8.30 -10.85
N PRO A 96 10.67 -8.18 -10.87
CA PRO A 96 11.45 -8.42 -12.07
C PRO A 96 11.20 -9.81 -12.67
N GLU A 97 11.08 -9.88 -13.99
CA GLU A 97 10.92 -11.14 -14.69
C GLU A 97 12.10 -12.09 -14.41
N GLY A 98 11.80 -13.35 -14.18
CA GLY A 98 12.81 -14.38 -13.85
C GLY A 98 13.35 -14.29 -12.41
N ALA A 99 12.81 -13.43 -11.54
CA ALA A 99 13.17 -13.42 -10.13
C ALA A 99 12.68 -14.70 -9.44
N ASP A 100 13.57 -15.36 -8.71
CA ASP A 100 13.20 -16.44 -7.81
C ASP A 100 12.39 -15.94 -6.60
N ALA A 101 11.87 -16.83 -5.78
CA ALA A 101 11.02 -16.49 -4.64
C ALA A 101 11.73 -15.61 -3.60
N GLU A 102 13.04 -15.80 -3.41
CA GLU A 102 13.84 -14.99 -2.49
C GLU A 102 13.99 -13.56 -3.01
N LYS A 103 14.37 -13.40 -4.27
CA LYS A 103 14.48 -12.09 -4.93
C LYS A 103 13.13 -11.37 -5.01
N ALA A 104 12.05 -12.09 -5.30
CA ALA A 104 10.70 -11.52 -5.30
C ALA A 104 10.30 -11.01 -3.90
N THR A 105 10.63 -11.75 -2.85
CA THR A 105 10.41 -11.33 -1.46
C THR A 105 11.25 -10.11 -1.10
N GLN A 106 12.54 -10.12 -1.46
CA GLN A 106 13.43 -8.99 -1.25
C GLN A 106 12.95 -7.73 -1.97
N TRP A 107 12.50 -7.85 -3.22
CA TRP A 107 11.93 -6.76 -4.01
C TRP A 107 10.75 -6.12 -3.30
N ARG A 108 9.76 -6.92 -2.89
CA ARG A 108 8.57 -6.43 -2.18
C ARG A 108 8.93 -5.78 -0.85
N GLN A 109 9.85 -6.38 -0.09
CA GLN A 109 10.27 -5.83 1.20
C GLN A 109 10.95 -4.47 1.04
N ILE A 110 11.86 -4.31 0.08
CA ILE A 110 12.52 -3.02 -0.16
C ILE A 110 11.51 -1.98 -0.65
N SER A 111 10.57 -2.36 -1.51
CA SER A 111 9.50 -1.47 -1.96
C SER A 111 8.62 -1.00 -0.80
N LEU A 112 8.28 -1.91 0.13
CA LEU A 112 7.54 -1.58 1.36
C LEU A 112 8.35 -0.60 2.25
N ASP A 113 9.66 -0.77 2.35
CA ASP A 113 10.51 0.11 3.14
C ASP A 113 10.58 1.53 2.53
N VAL A 114 10.61 1.65 1.18
CA VAL A 114 10.48 2.95 0.50
C VAL A 114 9.11 3.57 0.75
N TYR A 115 8.04 2.77 0.65
CA TYR A 115 6.67 3.21 0.96
C TYR A 115 6.58 3.79 2.38
N ASN A 116 7.05 3.04 3.37
CA ASN A 116 6.98 3.45 4.78
C ASN A 116 7.79 4.72 5.06
N ALA A 117 8.99 4.84 4.49
CA ALA A 117 9.82 6.04 4.63
C ALA A 117 9.17 7.26 3.95
N SER A 118 8.59 7.08 2.77
CA SER A 118 7.87 8.15 2.05
C SER A 118 6.59 8.57 2.79
N LYS A 119 5.84 7.62 3.35
CA LYS A 119 4.68 7.88 4.20
C LYS A 119 5.04 8.65 5.47
N ALA A 120 6.16 8.29 6.12
CA ALA A 120 6.67 9.00 7.28
C ALA A 120 7.11 10.43 6.92
N LEU A 121 7.75 10.61 5.75
CA LEU A 121 8.08 11.93 5.20
C LEU A 121 6.81 12.77 4.97
N TYR A 122 5.77 12.19 4.38
CA TYR A 122 4.49 12.86 4.20
C TYR A 122 3.88 13.32 5.53
N GLY A 123 3.97 12.48 6.57
CA GLY A 123 3.46 12.78 7.92
C GLY A 123 4.29 13.82 8.68
N SER A 124 5.53 14.09 8.26
CA SER A 124 6.44 15.04 8.91
C SER A 124 6.35 16.48 8.36
N VAL A 125 5.37 16.75 7.47
CA VAL A 125 5.14 18.09 6.92
C VAL A 125 4.89 19.10 8.06
N GLY A 126 5.73 20.14 8.10
CA GLY A 126 5.75 21.13 9.19
C GLY A 126 6.93 20.98 10.15
N ASP A 127 7.54 19.81 10.22
CA ASP A 127 8.75 19.53 11.00
C ASP A 127 9.93 19.25 10.04
N TYR A 128 10.79 20.25 9.86
CA TYR A 128 11.88 20.18 8.88
C TYR A 128 12.95 19.14 9.23
N GLU A 129 13.27 18.96 10.49
CA GLU A 129 14.31 18.01 10.93
C GLU A 129 13.79 16.56 10.76
N GLN A 130 12.55 16.29 11.09
CA GLN A 130 11.93 14.99 10.83
C GLN A 130 11.80 14.73 9.33
N ALA A 131 11.40 15.72 8.54
CA ALA A 131 11.30 15.60 7.09
C ALA A 131 12.66 15.24 6.46
N LYS A 132 13.74 15.90 6.84
CA LYS A 132 15.10 15.55 6.37
C LYS A 132 15.51 14.13 6.77
N LYS A 133 15.23 13.74 8.00
CA LYS A 133 15.51 12.38 8.49
C LYS A 133 14.78 11.32 7.65
N HIS A 134 13.48 11.48 7.45
CA HIS A 134 12.68 10.53 6.68
C HIS A 134 13.04 10.54 5.20
N TYR A 135 13.36 11.71 4.64
CA TYR A 135 13.91 11.82 3.28
C TYR A 135 15.21 11.03 3.15
N SER A 136 16.13 11.16 4.11
CA SER A 136 17.40 10.41 4.11
C SER A 136 17.16 8.90 4.12
N VAL A 137 16.26 8.40 4.98
CA VAL A 137 15.90 6.97 5.05
C VAL A 137 15.27 6.49 3.74
N MET A 138 14.40 7.28 3.14
CA MET A 138 13.79 6.97 1.84
C MET A 138 14.86 6.81 0.75
N ILE A 139 15.83 7.74 0.66
CA ILE A 139 16.93 7.66 -0.31
C ILE A 139 17.81 6.43 -0.09
N ASP A 140 18.10 6.07 1.17
CA ASP A 140 18.86 4.86 1.49
C ASP A 140 18.14 3.60 1.01
N ASN A 141 16.82 3.53 1.18
CA ASN A 141 16.01 2.41 0.69
C ASN A 141 15.95 2.36 -0.85
N CYS A 142 15.81 3.50 -1.53
CA CYS A 142 15.90 3.56 -2.99
C CYS A 142 17.26 3.04 -3.48
N ASN A 143 18.34 3.49 -2.86
CA ASN A 143 19.70 3.06 -3.21
C ASN A 143 19.93 1.56 -2.93
N ARG A 144 19.34 1.03 -1.86
CA ARG A 144 19.38 -0.41 -1.57
C ARG A 144 18.70 -1.23 -2.68
N CYS A 145 17.56 -0.76 -3.20
CA CYS A 145 16.91 -1.38 -4.35
C CYS A 145 17.80 -1.33 -5.60
N HIS A 146 18.35 -0.15 -5.92
CA HIS A 146 19.24 0.01 -7.06
C HIS A 146 20.51 -0.83 -6.91
N GLN A 147 21.03 -1.01 -5.70
CA GLN A 147 22.17 -1.92 -5.47
C GLN A 147 21.80 -3.38 -5.73
N ALA A 148 20.65 -3.83 -5.26
CA ALA A 148 20.25 -5.23 -5.36
C ALA A 148 19.77 -5.63 -6.78
N PHE A 149 19.10 -4.72 -7.49
CA PHE A 149 18.38 -5.04 -8.73
C PHE A 149 18.83 -4.26 -9.97
N ALA A 150 19.68 -3.24 -9.82
CA ALA A 150 20.23 -2.44 -10.91
C ALA A 150 21.77 -2.42 -10.92
N ASN A 151 22.42 -3.39 -10.28
CA ASN A 151 23.88 -3.51 -10.19
C ASN A 151 24.55 -2.24 -9.67
N GLY A 152 23.91 -1.52 -8.72
CA GLY A 152 24.43 -0.28 -8.17
C GLY A 152 24.36 0.95 -9.08
N LYS A 153 23.72 0.82 -10.25
CA LYS A 153 23.45 1.97 -11.12
C LYS A 153 22.40 2.90 -10.50
N TYR A 154 22.33 4.14 -10.97
CA TYR A 154 21.31 5.12 -10.60
C TYR A 154 21.27 5.49 -9.11
N GLN A 155 22.41 5.50 -8.43
CA GLN A 155 22.48 5.89 -7.02
C GLN A 155 22.04 7.34 -6.81
N LEU A 156 21.10 7.54 -5.90
CA LEU A 156 20.54 8.84 -5.55
C LEU A 156 21.44 9.55 -4.53
N LYS A 157 21.57 10.87 -4.67
CA LYS A 157 22.32 11.71 -3.71
C LYS A 157 21.33 12.44 -2.80
N LYS A 158 21.59 12.38 -1.49
CA LYS A 158 20.85 13.14 -0.47
C LYS A 158 21.00 14.64 -0.64
#